data_fbec03a731ffa3807bba6517374224ae
#
_entry.id   fbec03a731ffa3807bba6517374224ae
#
_cell.length_a   1.000
_cell.length_b   1.000
_cell.length_c   1.000
_cell.angle_alpha   90.00
_cell.angle_beta   90.00
_cell.angle_gamma   90.00
#
_symmetry.space_group_name_H-M   'P 1'
#
loop_
_entity.id
_entity.type
_entity.pdbx_description
1 polymer ?
#
loop_
_entity_poly.entity_id
_entity_poly.type
_entity_poly.pdbx_seq_one_letter_code
_entity_poly.pdbx_strand_id
1 'polypeptide(L)'
;MRRHRRFEFLAGEYLKKEGYQTEVTQGSADWGVDVFAEKDGVKYAVQAKMYGDCKTKINRMMMMELFGVMHYFDCQGAMLIYNGGIMDDAVKVANKLGIQLIYLDQHQLEQLLPEADADISDDVFSRIWNEIRQLEGQTIHKSLDTFYHILKVTDGDITYTNRGGKRHREPADLFRRITSRIWSLGYIEQCQMRGEYGTKASAFITTVFANIPSCKVTPNPYTIWSTK
;
A
#
# COMPACT_ATOMS: atom_id res chain seq x y z
N MET A 1 -9.98 -5.54 4.26
CA MET A 1 -8.88 -5.75 5.23
C MET A 1 -8.12 -4.43 5.36
N ARG A 2 -7.81 -3.93 6.56
CA ARG A 2 -7.12 -2.63 6.71
C ARG A 2 -5.69 -2.73 6.15
N ARG A 3 -5.18 -1.64 5.55
CA ARG A 3 -3.87 -1.48 4.88
C ARG A 3 -2.69 -2.10 5.66
N HIS A 4 -2.58 -1.79 6.94
CA HIS A 4 -1.53 -2.31 7.82
C HIS A 4 -1.58 -3.82 7.89
N ARG A 5 -2.75 -4.42 8.04
CA ARG A 5 -2.93 -5.86 8.17
C ARG A 5 -2.43 -6.69 7.00
N ARG A 6 -2.43 -6.15 5.78
CA ARG A 6 -1.92 -6.92 4.64
C ARG A 6 -0.40 -6.93 4.60
N PHE A 7 0.23 -5.79 4.91
CA PHE A 7 1.70 -5.78 5.00
C PHE A 7 2.20 -6.60 6.19
N GLU A 8 1.49 -6.61 7.32
CA GLU A 8 1.70 -7.51 8.44
C GLU A 8 1.63 -8.98 8.00
N PHE A 9 0.62 -9.33 7.21
CA PHE A 9 0.50 -10.67 6.62
C PHE A 9 1.68 -10.99 5.68
N LEU A 10 2.05 -10.07 4.78
CA LEU A 10 3.19 -10.26 3.89
C LEU A 10 4.51 -10.37 4.65
N ALA A 11 4.68 -9.63 5.72
CA ALA A 11 5.82 -9.75 6.61
C ALA A 11 5.88 -11.16 7.25
N GLY A 12 4.75 -11.69 7.68
CA GLY A 12 4.63 -13.06 8.16
C GLY A 12 4.99 -14.09 7.10
N GLU A 13 4.49 -13.94 5.86
CA GLU A 13 4.81 -14.84 4.74
C GLU A 13 6.29 -14.76 4.32
N TYR A 14 6.89 -13.55 4.35
CA TYR A 14 8.32 -13.40 4.16
C TYR A 14 9.11 -14.22 5.20
N LEU A 15 8.80 -14.05 6.47
CA LEU A 15 9.49 -14.76 7.53
C LEU A 15 9.29 -16.28 7.47
N LYS A 16 8.11 -16.76 7.02
CA LYS A 16 7.90 -18.20 6.77
C LYS A 16 8.82 -18.73 5.69
N LYS A 17 9.00 -17.99 4.57
CA LYS A 17 9.97 -18.36 3.52
C LYS A 17 11.40 -18.39 4.03
N GLU A 18 11.73 -17.51 5.00
CA GLU A 18 13.03 -17.48 5.68
C GLU A 18 13.18 -18.57 6.77
N GLY A 19 12.17 -19.42 6.92
CA GLY A 19 12.20 -20.58 7.84
C GLY A 19 11.77 -20.27 9.28
N TYR A 20 11.06 -19.15 9.52
CA TYR A 20 10.45 -18.85 10.81
C TYR A 20 9.06 -19.47 10.92
N GLN A 21 8.68 -19.89 12.13
CA GLN A 21 7.29 -20.07 12.48
C GLN A 21 6.71 -18.69 12.82
N THR A 22 5.53 -18.35 12.27
CA THR A 22 4.97 -17.01 12.44
C THR A 22 3.52 -17.03 12.89
N GLU A 23 3.16 -16.09 13.76
CA GLU A 23 1.80 -15.79 14.18
C GLU A 23 1.52 -14.30 13.96
N VAL A 24 0.60 -13.98 13.05
CA VAL A 24 0.16 -12.60 12.78
C VAL A 24 -0.86 -12.21 13.84
N THR A 25 -0.63 -11.12 14.56
CA THR A 25 -1.49 -10.65 15.65
C THR A 25 -2.87 -10.19 15.15
N GLN A 26 -3.87 -10.10 16.03
CA GLN A 26 -5.23 -9.72 15.63
C GLN A 26 -5.47 -8.19 15.58
N GLY A 27 -4.45 -7.36 15.84
CA GLY A 27 -4.50 -5.90 15.65
C GLY A 27 -5.32 -5.13 16.69
N SER A 28 -5.63 -5.75 17.83
CA SER A 28 -6.19 -5.07 19.00
C SER A 28 -5.47 -5.55 20.26
N ALA A 29 -4.86 -4.63 21.00
CA ALA A 29 -4.06 -4.89 22.18
C ALA A 29 -2.71 -5.63 21.93
N ASP A 30 -2.14 -5.48 20.73
CA ASP A 30 -0.84 -6.06 20.34
C ASP A 30 0.36 -5.15 20.64
N TRP A 31 0.10 -3.99 21.25
CA TRP A 31 1.12 -2.99 21.63
C TRP A 31 2.11 -2.64 20.52
N GLY A 32 1.72 -2.84 19.25
CA GLY A 32 2.53 -2.55 18.07
C GLY A 32 3.40 -3.73 17.61
N VAL A 33 3.19 -4.95 18.13
CA VAL A 33 3.71 -6.18 17.52
C VAL A 33 2.72 -6.65 16.45
N ASP A 34 3.16 -6.70 15.22
CA ASP A 34 2.33 -7.12 14.09
C ASP A 34 2.45 -8.62 13.81
N VAL A 35 3.62 -9.20 14.11
CA VAL A 35 3.90 -10.64 13.95
C VAL A 35 4.79 -11.13 15.09
N PHE A 36 4.48 -12.27 15.67
CA PHE A 36 5.44 -13.06 16.43
C PHE A 36 6.10 -14.06 15.50
N ALA A 37 7.43 -14.14 15.55
CA ALA A 37 8.21 -15.08 14.77
C ALA A 37 9.14 -15.90 15.66
N GLU A 38 9.31 -17.19 15.36
CA GLU A 38 10.19 -18.07 16.11
C GLU A 38 11.07 -18.87 15.15
N LYS A 39 12.37 -18.94 15.47
CA LYS A 39 13.33 -19.74 14.74
C LYS A 39 14.44 -20.19 15.70
N ASP A 40 14.79 -21.47 15.66
CA ASP A 40 15.87 -22.08 16.48
C ASP A 40 15.69 -21.83 18.00
N GLY A 41 14.41 -21.79 18.47
CA GLY A 41 14.06 -21.53 19.86
C GLY A 41 14.16 -20.04 20.27
N VAL A 42 14.43 -19.14 19.36
CA VAL A 42 14.46 -17.68 19.59
C VAL A 42 13.17 -17.05 19.11
N LYS A 43 12.46 -16.38 20.03
CA LYS A 43 11.22 -15.65 19.72
C LYS A 43 11.51 -14.18 19.45
N TYR A 44 10.90 -13.67 18.40
CA TYR A 44 11.04 -12.30 17.92
C TYR A 44 9.71 -11.55 17.95
N ALA A 45 9.75 -10.30 18.43
CA ALA A 45 8.69 -9.32 18.22
C ALA A 45 8.94 -8.60 16.89
N VAL A 46 7.98 -8.63 15.97
CA VAL A 46 8.13 -8.06 14.63
C VAL A 46 7.12 -6.94 14.44
N GLN A 47 7.60 -5.78 14.03
CA GLN A 47 6.78 -4.66 13.58
C GLN A 47 6.89 -4.51 12.06
N ALA A 48 5.76 -4.25 11.40
CA ALA A 48 5.67 -4.08 9.96
C ALA A 48 5.24 -2.65 9.59
N LYS A 49 6.06 -1.92 8.82
CA LYS A 49 5.80 -0.52 8.43
C LYS A 49 5.89 -0.33 6.92
N MET A 50 4.77 -0.04 6.29
CA MET A 50 4.70 0.20 4.86
C MET A 50 4.45 1.69 4.57
N TYR A 51 5.48 2.39 4.16
CA TYR A 51 5.40 3.80 3.78
C TYR A 51 5.66 4.05 2.28
N GLY A 52 6.32 3.11 1.57
CA GLY A 52 6.67 3.28 0.16
C GLY A 52 7.46 4.57 -0.08
N ASP A 53 7.18 5.25 -1.16
CA ASP A 53 7.81 6.54 -1.53
C ASP A 53 7.18 7.75 -0.82
N CYS A 54 6.39 7.54 0.23
CA CYS A 54 5.78 8.61 0.99
C CYS A 54 6.80 9.43 1.79
N LYS A 55 6.46 10.68 2.10
CA LYS A 55 7.33 11.55 2.90
C LYS A 55 7.55 11.07 4.33
N THR A 56 6.65 10.23 4.83
CA THR A 56 6.75 9.63 6.16
C THR A 56 7.92 8.66 6.21
N LYS A 57 8.79 8.85 7.21
CA LYS A 57 9.95 7.99 7.43
C LYS A 57 9.87 7.32 8.79
N ILE A 58 10.46 6.16 8.88
CA ILE A 58 10.68 5.46 10.13
C ILE A 58 11.66 6.28 10.99
N ASN A 59 11.31 6.51 12.23
CA ASN A 59 12.08 7.33 13.17
C ASN A 59 12.57 6.51 14.37
N ARG A 60 13.48 7.08 15.17
CA ARG A 60 14.08 6.44 16.35
C ARG A 60 13.08 6.03 17.43
N MET A 61 11.95 6.75 17.55
CA MET A 61 10.95 6.43 18.59
C MET A 61 10.31 5.06 18.32
N MET A 62 10.06 4.72 17.06
CA MET A 62 9.53 3.41 16.67
C MET A 62 10.49 2.28 17.07
N MET A 63 11.80 2.51 17.01
CA MET A 63 12.80 1.53 17.46
C MET A 63 12.77 1.35 18.98
N MET A 64 12.64 2.44 19.72
CA MET A 64 12.55 2.40 21.19
C MET A 64 11.24 1.72 21.64
N GLU A 65 10.12 2.01 20.98
CA GLU A 65 8.84 1.35 21.21
C GLU A 65 8.93 -0.16 20.96
N LEU A 66 9.46 -0.57 19.80
CA LEU A 66 9.62 -1.98 19.45
C LEU A 66 10.54 -2.72 20.43
N PHE A 67 11.62 -2.09 20.87
CA PHE A 67 12.50 -2.65 21.89
C PHE A 67 11.79 -2.85 23.24
N GLY A 68 11.02 -1.86 23.68
CA GLY A 68 10.21 -1.96 24.90
C GLY A 68 9.19 -3.10 24.84
N VAL A 69 8.49 -3.20 23.71
CA VAL A 69 7.46 -4.22 23.48
C VAL A 69 8.07 -5.62 23.35
N MET A 70 9.26 -5.76 22.74
CA MET A 70 10.03 -7.01 22.73
C MET A 70 10.20 -7.58 24.14
N HIS A 71 10.63 -6.76 25.08
CA HIS A 71 10.80 -7.17 26.48
C HIS A 71 9.48 -7.45 27.20
N TYR A 72 8.42 -6.67 26.89
CA TYR A 72 7.10 -6.87 27.46
C TYR A 72 6.50 -8.25 27.13
N PHE A 73 6.80 -8.78 25.94
CA PHE A 73 6.33 -10.10 25.49
C PHE A 73 7.37 -11.23 25.65
N ASP A 74 8.41 -11.00 26.44
CA ASP A 74 9.49 -11.97 26.70
C ASP A 74 10.15 -12.51 25.41
N CYS A 75 10.21 -11.69 24.36
CA CYS A 75 10.93 -12.01 23.14
C CYS A 75 12.42 -11.75 23.30
N GLN A 76 13.25 -12.61 22.68
CA GLN A 76 14.71 -12.50 22.73
C GLN A 76 15.28 -11.61 21.62
N GLY A 77 14.47 -11.30 20.60
CA GLY A 77 14.87 -10.43 19.51
C GLY A 77 13.73 -9.57 18.99
N ALA A 78 14.07 -8.55 18.24
CA ALA A 78 13.11 -7.68 17.55
C ALA A 78 13.49 -7.48 16.10
N MET A 79 12.48 -7.39 15.22
CA MET A 79 12.64 -7.11 13.80
C MET A 79 11.71 -5.98 13.37
N LEU A 80 12.23 -5.05 12.57
CA LEU A 80 11.41 -4.12 11.81
C LEU A 80 11.43 -4.55 10.35
N ILE A 81 10.28 -4.96 9.82
CA ILE A 81 10.09 -5.21 8.40
C ILE A 81 9.44 -3.96 7.80
N TYR A 82 10.04 -3.41 6.77
CA TYR A 82 9.57 -2.13 6.25
C TYR A 82 9.73 -1.98 4.75
N ASN A 83 8.89 -1.10 4.20
CA ASN A 83 8.97 -0.59 2.84
C ASN A 83 8.86 0.93 2.92
N GLY A 84 9.88 1.64 2.47
CA GLY A 84 9.93 3.11 2.52
C GLY A 84 11.19 3.68 3.18
N GLY A 85 11.17 4.97 3.46
CA GLY A 85 12.31 5.67 4.03
C GLY A 85 12.50 5.41 5.52
N ILE A 86 13.76 5.32 5.96
CA ILE A 86 14.17 5.28 7.36
C ILE A 86 15.14 6.44 7.65
N MET A 87 15.06 7.01 8.85
CA MET A 87 15.96 8.10 9.28
C MET A 87 17.28 7.52 9.81
N ASP A 88 18.39 8.23 9.58
CA ASP A 88 19.73 7.79 10.00
C ASP A 88 19.84 7.55 11.51
N ASP A 89 19.15 8.36 12.32
CA ASP A 89 19.11 8.18 13.77
C ASP A 89 18.31 6.91 14.18
N ALA A 90 17.29 6.53 13.42
CA ALA A 90 16.56 5.28 13.64
C ALA A 90 17.46 4.06 13.36
N VAL A 91 18.26 4.10 12.30
CA VAL A 91 19.24 3.03 11.99
C VAL A 91 20.27 2.90 13.10
N LYS A 92 20.80 4.04 13.61
CA LYS A 92 21.77 4.03 14.74
C LYS A 92 21.15 3.40 15.99
N VAL A 93 19.89 3.74 16.31
CA VAL A 93 19.19 3.18 17.47
C VAL A 93 18.92 1.69 17.27
N ALA A 94 18.44 1.27 16.09
CA ALA A 94 18.21 -0.14 15.78
C ALA A 94 19.49 -0.98 15.99
N ASN A 95 20.61 -0.53 15.43
CA ASN A 95 21.91 -1.20 15.60
C ASN A 95 22.34 -1.28 17.07
N LYS A 96 22.14 -0.20 17.84
CA LYS A 96 22.50 -0.17 19.28
C LYS A 96 21.66 -1.12 20.12
N LEU A 97 20.37 -1.28 19.76
CA LEU A 97 19.41 -2.12 20.47
C LEU A 97 19.34 -3.55 19.94
N GLY A 98 20.12 -3.90 18.91
CA GLY A 98 20.09 -5.22 18.28
C GLY A 98 18.81 -5.53 17.50
N ILE A 99 18.07 -4.50 17.05
CA ILE A 99 16.87 -4.66 16.23
C ILE A 99 17.29 -4.96 14.79
N GLN A 100 16.79 -6.03 14.21
CA GLN A 100 17.02 -6.38 12.82
C GLN A 100 16.15 -5.51 11.92
N LEU A 101 16.78 -4.86 10.92
CA LEU A 101 16.10 -4.06 9.92
C LEU A 101 15.99 -4.84 8.61
N ILE A 102 14.78 -5.14 8.16
CA ILE A 102 14.49 -5.90 6.94
C ILE A 102 13.71 -4.99 5.99
N TYR A 103 14.35 -4.57 4.92
CA TYR A 103 13.70 -3.81 3.87
C TYR A 103 13.09 -4.76 2.84
N LEU A 104 11.80 -4.63 2.56
CA LEU A 104 11.14 -5.34 1.48
C LEU A 104 10.89 -4.35 0.34
N ASP A 105 11.58 -4.55 -0.75
CA ASP A 105 11.33 -3.79 -1.98
C ASP A 105 10.04 -4.27 -2.67
N GLN A 106 9.64 -3.55 -3.72
CA GLN A 106 8.44 -3.83 -4.46
C GLN A 106 8.45 -5.24 -5.09
N HIS A 107 9.57 -5.65 -5.65
CA HIS A 107 9.72 -6.95 -6.30
C HIS A 107 9.61 -8.10 -5.28
N GLN A 108 10.24 -7.96 -4.11
CA GLN A 108 10.11 -8.93 -3.02
C GLN A 108 8.66 -9.02 -2.53
N LEU A 109 7.96 -7.89 -2.39
CA LEU A 109 6.54 -7.87 -2.03
C LEU A 109 5.66 -8.58 -3.08
N GLU A 110 5.94 -8.38 -4.35
CA GLU A 110 5.24 -9.07 -5.45
C GLU A 110 5.45 -10.59 -5.39
N GLN A 111 6.65 -11.05 -5.09
CA GLN A 111 6.96 -12.49 -4.94
C GLN A 111 6.34 -13.15 -3.69
N LEU A 112 5.99 -12.35 -2.68
CA LEU A 112 5.29 -12.83 -1.47
C LEU A 112 3.78 -12.95 -1.67
N LEU A 113 3.26 -12.27 -2.66
CA LEU A 113 1.87 -12.43 -3.04
C LEU A 113 1.70 -13.82 -3.67
N PRO A 114 0.68 -14.61 -3.29
CA PRO A 114 0.30 -15.78 -4.06
C PRO A 114 0.03 -15.29 -5.48
N GLU A 115 0.79 -15.79 -6.47
CA GLU A 115 0.77 -15.43 -7.90
C GLU A 115 -0.29 -14.35 -8.27
N ALA A 116 -0.05 -13.14 -7.81
CA ALA A 116 -0.97 -12.03 -7.98
C ALA A 116 -0.62 -11.22 -9.24
N ASP A 117 0.09 -11.86 -10.16
CA ASP A 117 -0.06 -11.67 -11.60
C ASP A 117 -1.27 -12.48 -12.14
N ALA A 118 -2.16 -12.91 -11.29
CA ALA A 118 -3.52 -13.12 -11.73
C ALA A 118 -4.04 -11.73 -12.15
N ASP A 119 -3.77 -11.39 -13.40
CA ASP A 119 -4.46 -10.34 -14.13
C ASP A 119 -5.92 -10.39 -13.65
N ILE A 120 -6.40 -9.29 -13.06
CA ILE A 120 -7.79 -9.26 -12.60
C ILE A 120 -8.62 -9.85 -13.72
N SER A 121 -9.52 -10.75 -13.39
CA SER A 121 -10.37 -11.38 -14.41
C SER A 121 -10.99 -10.27 -15.26
N ASP A 122 -11.08 -10.48 -16.54
CA ASP A 122 -11.68 -9.51 -17.46
C ASP A 122 -13.04 -9.01 -16.97
N ASP A 123 -13.80 -9.86 -16.28
CA ASP A 123 -15.08 -9.51 -15.67
C ASP A 123 -14.94 -8.44 -14.58
N VAL A 124 -13.92 -8.53 -13.70
CA VAL A 124 -13.69 -7.53 -12.65
C VAL A 124 -13.29 -6.22 -13.28
N PHE A 125 -12.34 -6.22 -14.21
CA PHE A 125 -11.94 -4.98 -14.87
C PHE A 125 -13.07 -4.38 -15.69
N SER A 126 -13.81 -5.18 -16.43
CA SER A 126 -14.96 -4.70 -17.22
C SER A 126 -16.03 -4.04 -16.35
N ARG A 127 -16.30 -4.59 -15.17
CA ARG A 127 -17.20 -3.94 -14.19
C ARG A 127 -16.67 -2.58 -13.76
N ILE A 128 -15.41 -2.49 -13.33
CA ILE A 128 -14.77 -1.24 -12.90
C ILE A 128 -14.74 -0.22 -14.05
N TRP A 129 -14.40 -0.68 -15.25
CA TRP A 129 -14.34 0.19 -16.41
C TRP A 129 -15.71 0.72 -16.81
N ASN A 130 -16.77 -0.09 -16.65
CA ASN A 130 -18.15 0.36 -16.84
C ASN A 130 -18.57 1.42 -15.80
N GLU A 131 -18.15 1.28 -14.54
CA GLU A 131 -18.37 2.31 -13.53
C GLU A 131 -17.64 3.62 -13.91
N ILE A 132 -16.40 3.54 -14.42
CA ILE A 132 -15.64 4.70 -14.92
C ILE A 132 -16.34 5.33 -16.12
N ARG A 133 -16.95 4.54 -17.04
CA ARG A 133 -17.73 5.07 -18.18
C ARG A 133 -18.95 5.90 -17.75
N GLN A 134 -19.55 5.57 -16.61
CA GLN A 134 -20.66 6.38 -16.10
C GLN A 134 -20.24 7.81 -15.69
N LEU A 135 -18.93 8.07 -15.58
CA LEU A 135 -18.40 9.40 -15.31
C LEU A 135 -18.27 10.27 -16.57
N GLU A 136 -18.50 9.74 -17.77
CA GLU A 136 -18.44 10.51 -19.02
C GLU A 136 -19.40 11.70 -18.97
N GLY A 137 -18.94 12.88 -19.37
CA GLY A 137 -19.69 14.14 -19.29
C GLY A 137 -19.74 14.76 -17.88
N GLN A 138 -19.27 14.09 -16.85
CA GLN A 138 -19.32 14.59 -15.48
C GLN A 138 -18.08 15.41 -15.11
N THR A 139 -18.24 16.28 -14.12
CA THR A 139 -17.12 16.94 -13.42
C THR A 139 -16.92 16.25 -12.07
N ILE A 140 -15.73 15.68 -11.88
CA ILE A 140 -15.35 14.99 -10.66
C ILE A 140 -14.39 15.86 -9.84
N HIS A 141 -14.58 15.88 -8.51
CA HIS A 141 -13.86 16.76 -7.60
C HIS A 141 -12.95 15.96 -6.66
N LYS A 142 -11.68 16.39 -6.55
CA LYS A 142 -10.77 15.95 -5.50
C LYS A 142 -10.90 16.86 -4.26
N SER A 143 -11.07 18.17 -4.50
CA SER A 143 -11.26 19.23 -3.49
C SER A 143 -12.02 20.38 -4.16
N LEU A 144 -12.36 21.43 -3.39
CA LEU A 144 -13.00 22.62 -3.93
C LEU A 144 -12.22 23.25 -5.11
N ASP A 145 -10.88 23.20 -5.05
CA ASP A 145 -10.00 23.82 -6.03
C ASP A 145 -9.43 22.86 -7.08
N THR A 146 -9.61 21.56 -6.91
CA THR A 146 -9.07 20.54 -7.82
C THR A 146 -10.19 19.68 -8.36
N PHE A 147 -10.49 19.85 -9.64
CA PHE A 147 -11.51 19.08 -10.35
C PHE A 147 -11.06 18.70 -11.77
N TYR A 148 -11.74 17.73 -12.34
CA TYR A 148 -11.53 17.24 -13.69
C TYR A 148 -12.87 17.04 -14.38
N HIS A 149 -12.95 17.44 -15.63
CA HIS A 149 -14.13 17.20 -16.47
C HIS A 149 -13.85 16.04 -17.41
N ILE A 150 -14.60 14.95 -17.29
CA ILE A 150 -14.45 13.75 -18.10
C ILE A 150 -15.13 13.98 -19.44
N LEU A 151 -14.34 14.01 -20.50
CA LEU A 151 -14.85 14.30 -21.85
C LEU A 151 -15.34 13.03 -22.55
N LYS A 152 -14.57 11.96 -22.44
CA LYS A 152 -14.86 10.70 -23.12
C LYS A 152 -14.16 9.52 -22.45
N VAL A 153 -14.86 8.40 -22.39
CA VAL A 153 -14.30 7.11 -21.98
C VAL A 153 -14.53 6.09 -23.08
N THR A 154 -13.44 5.56 -23.65
CA THR A 154 -13.48 4.53 -24.69
C THR A 154 -13.05 3.18 -24.12
N ASP A 155 -12.99 2.12 -24.92
CA ASP A 155 -12.41 0.85 -24.48
C ASP A 155 -10.92 0.96 -24.19
N GLY A 156 -10.22 1.88 -24.83
CA GLY A 156 -8.77 2.02 -24.75
C GLY A 156 -8.25 3.15 -23.86
N ASP A 157 -9.09 4.13 -23.48
CA ASP A 157 -8.63 5.32 -22.75
C ASP A 157 -9.75 6.16 -22.14
N ILE A 158 -9.32 7.07 -21.25
CA ILE A 158 -10.13 8.16 -20.69
C ILE A 158 -9.51 9.50 -21.08
N THR A 159 -10.32 10.38 -21.65
CA THR A 159 -9.94 11.75 -22.00
C THR A 159 -10.64 12.73 -21.07
N TYR A 160 -9.89 13.67 -20.52
CA TYR A 160 -10.39 14.66 -19.56
C TYR A 160 -9.71 16.02 -19.70
N THR A 161 -10.30 17.05 -19.08
CA THR A 161 -9.64 18.34 -18.85
C THR A 161 -9.45 18.58 -17.35
N ASN A 162 -8.37 19.28 -17.02
CA ASN A 162 -8.15 19.79 -15.66
C ASN A 162 -8.80 21.19 -15.49
N ARG A 163 -8.73 21.76 -14.28
CA ARG A 163 -9.24 23.11 -13.96
C ARG A 163 -8.77 24.20 -14.95
N GLY A 164 -7.55 24.07 -15.49
CA GLY A 164 -7.01 25.02 -16.48
C GLY A 164 -7.48 24.77 -17.91
N GLY A 165 -8.42 23.86 -18.14
CA GLY A 165 -8.94 23.51 -19.47
C GLY A 165 -7.98 22.67 -20.32
N LYS A 166 -6.80 22.32 -19.80
CA LYS A 166 -5.83 21.49 -20.53
C LYS A 166 -6.36 20.06 -20.66
N ARG A 167 -6.39 19.58 -21.91
CA ARG A 167 -6.82 18.22 -22.24
C ARG A 167 -5.71 17.20 -22.00
N HIS A 168 -6.09 16.08 -21.40
CA HIS A 168 -5.23 14.94 -21.08
C HIS A 168 -5.90 13.65 -21.52
N ARG A 169 -5.09 12.60 -21.66
CA ARG A 169 -5.55 11.26 -22.02
C ARG A 169 -4.73 10.22 -21.25
N GLU A 170 -5.41 9.28 -20.61
CA GLU A 170 -4.77 8.17 -19.89
C GLU A 170 -5.29 6.83 -20.44
N PRO A 171 -4.40 5.83 -20.67
CA PRO A 171 -4.78 4.56 -21.24
C PRO A 171 -5.55 3.69 -20.24
N ALA A 172 -6.50 2.90 -20.73
CA ALA A 172 -7.27 1.92 -19.94
C ALA A 172 -6.35 0.87 -19.29
N ASP A 173 -5.26 0.49 -19.95
CA ASP A 173 -4.27 -0.43 -19.40
C ASP A 173 -3.65 0.07 -18.07
N LEU A 174 -3.39 1.37 -17.95
CA LEU A 174 -2.93 1.95 -16.69
C LEU A 174 -3.95 1.74 -15.56
N PHE A 175 -5.24 1.94 -15.85
CA PHE A 175 -6.30 1.66 -14.88
C PHE A 175 -6.42 0.18 -14.57
N ARG A 176 -6.25 -0.72 -15.55
CA ARG A 176 -6.25 -2.18 -15.37
C ARG A 176 -5.14 -2.57 -14.38
N ARG A 177 -3.91 -2.14 -14.59
CA ARG A 177 -2.77 -2.44 -13.71
C ARG A 177 -2.97 -1.90 -12.29
N ILE A 178 -3.47 -0.67 -12.15
CA ILE A 178 -3.79 -0.07 -10.85
C ILE A 178 -4.93 -0.84 -10.18
N THR A 179 -5.97 -1.23 -10.92
CA THR A 179 -7.07 -2.04 -10.38
C THR A 179 -6.58 -3.41 -9.95
N SER A 180 -5.75 -4.08 -10.74
CA SER A 180 -5.12 -5.36 -10.36
C SER A 180 -4.40 -5.22 -9.03
N ARG A 181 -3.61 -4.16 -8.85
CA ARG A 181 -2.93 -3.85 -7.60
C ARG A 181 -3.89 -3.66 -6.42
N ILE A 182 -4.95 -2.88 -6.61
CA ILE A 182 -5.96 -2.64 -5.57
C ILE A 182 -6.66 -3.95 -5.20
N TRP A 183 -7.00 -4.80 -6.16
CA TRP A 183 -7.68 -6.08 -5.92
C TRP A 183 -6.77 -7.13 -5.30
N SER A 184 -5.50 -7.15 -5.66
CA SER A 184 -4.50 -8.05 -5.10
C SER A 184 -4.07 -7.63 -3.70
N LEU A 185 -3.72 -6.36 -3.49
CA LEU A 185 -3.21 -5.81 -2.23
C LEU A 185 -4.29 -5.23 -1.31
N GLY A 186 -5.51 -5.04 -1.84
CA GLY A 186 -6.61 -4.37 -1.15
C GLY A 186 -6.54 -2.85 -1.21
N TYR A 187 -5.41 -2.26 -1.65
CA TYR A 187 -5.23 -0.80 -1.72
C TYR A 187 -4.05 -0.38 -2.60
N ILE A 188 -4.01 0.91 -2.94
CA ILE A 188 -2.83 1.62 -3.48
C ILE A 188 -2.79 3.05 -2.95
N GLU A 189 -1.60 3.59 -2.68
CA GLU A 189 -1.42 5.00 -2.34
C GLU A 189 -1.13 5.85 -3.57
N GLN A 190 -1.64 7.08 -3.57
CA GLN A 190 -1.39 8.02 -4.67
C GLN A 190 0.11 8.29 -4.90
N CYS A 191 0.92 8.31 -3.85
CA CYS A 191 2.38 8.52 -3.96
C CYS A 191 3.07 7.35 -4.67
N GLN A 192 2.61 6.12 -4.46
CA GLN A 192 3.16 4.91 -5.09
C GLN A 192 2.91 4.89 -6.60
N MET A 193 1.79 5.46 -7.08
CA MET A 193 1.47 5.47 -8.51
C MET A 193 2.54 6.15 -9.36
N ARG A 194 3.24 7.16 -8.83
CA ARG A 194 4.30 7.85 -9.57
C ARG A 194 5.53 6.99 -9.75
N GLY A 195 5.96 6.29 -8.71
CA GLY A 195 7.12 5.41 -8.73
C GLY A 195 6.86 4.15 -9.56
N GLU A 196 5.76 3.45 -9.26
CA GLU A 196 5.47 2.14 -9.83
C GLU A 196 4.98 2.17 -11.29
N TYR A 197 4.18 3.18 -11.64
CA TYR A 197 3.56 3.27 -12.98
C TYR A 197 4.07 4.43 -13.82
N GLY A 198 5.01 5.23 -13.31
CA GLY A 198 5.58 6.38 -14.04
C GLY A 198 4.56 7.48 -14.36
N THR A 199 3.36 7.44 -13.80
CA THR A 199 2.29 8.37 -14.16
C THR A 199 2.37 9.70 -13.42
N LYS A 200 2.21 10.79 -14.16
CA LYS A 200 2.00 12.14 -13.60
C LYS A 200 0.53 12.40 -13.25
N ALA A 201 -0.38 11.52 -13.65
CA ALA A 201 -1.82 11.66 -13.47
C ALA A 201 -2.35 11.06 -12.14
N SER A 202 -1.48 10.74 -11.18
CA SER A 202 -1.88 10.06 -9.93
C SER A 202 -3.03 10.76 -9.18
N ALA A 203 -3.07 12.11 -9.19
CA ALA A 203 -4.16 12.86 -8.57
C ALA A 203 -5.50 12.70 -9.32
N PHE A 204 -5.47 12.70 -10.64
CA PHE A 204 -6.64 12.43 -11.48
C PHE A 204 -7.15 11.01 -11.27
N ILE A 205 -6.28 10.01 -11.36
CA ILE A 205 -6.61 8.59 -11.18
C ILE A 205 -7.25 8.36 -9.80
N THR A 206 -6.66 8.92 -8.73
CA THR A 206 -7.23 8.87 -7.38
C THR A 206 -8.64 9.46 -7.34
N THR A 207 -8.87 10.57 -8.06
CA THR A 207 -10.19 11.21 -8.12
C THR A 207 -11.19 10.35 -8.89
N VAL A 208 -10.79 9.70 -9.99
CA VAL A 208 -11.65 8.75 -10.70
C VAL A 208 -12.10 7.62 -9.77
N PHE A 209 -11.17 6.97 -9.09
CA PHE A 209 -11.49 5.87 -8.16
C PHE A 209 -12.32 6.33 -6.94
N ALA A 210 -12.23 7.61 -6.54
CA ALA A 210 -13.07 8.16 -5.48
C ALA A 210 -14.55 8.34 -5.89
N ASN A 211 -14.83 8.32 -7.19
CA ASN A 211 -16.16 8.58 -7.75
C ASN A 211 -16.81 7.32 -8.35
N ILE A 212 -16.28 6.13 -8.08
CA ILE A 212 -16.89 4.86 -8.49
C ILE A 212 -17.27 4.01 -7.27
N PRO A 213 -18.40 3.26 -7.33
CA PRO A 213 -18.92 2.47 -6.21
C PRO A 213 -17.97 1.39 -5.69
N SER A 214 -17.20 0.77 -6.57
CA SER A 214 -16.30 -0.34 -6.23
C SER A 214 -15.05 0.07 -5.46
N CYS A 215 -14.81 1.38 -5.24
CA CYS A 215 -13.64 1.89 -4.55
C CYS A 215 -14.01 2.92 -3.47
N LYS A 216 -13.15 3.02 -2.45
CA LYS A 216 -13.19 4.07 -1.45
C LYS A 216 -11.83 4.74 -1.38
N VAL A 217 -11.81 6.06 -1.28
CA VAL A 217 -10.57 6.83 -1.12
C VAL A 217 -10.54 7.49 0.24
N THR A 218 -9.43 7.34 0.95
CA THR A 218 -9.17 8.01 2.24
C THR A 218 -8.03 9.02 2.07
N PRO A 219 -8.10 10.21 2.69
CA PRO A 219 -7.01 11.19 2.69
C PRO A 219 -5.90 10.83 3.68
N ASN A 220 -4.70 11.45 3.51
CA ASN A 220 -3.56 11.47 4.43
C ASN A 220 -2.90 10.11 4.75
N PRO A 221 -2.19 9.51 3.82
CA PRO A 221 -2.07 9.81 2.39
C PRO A 221 -3.32 9.40 1.63
N TYR A 222 -3.53 9.99 0.46
CA TYR A 222 -4.63 9.54 -0.42
C TYR A 222 -4.42 8.08 -0.81
N THR A 223 -5.30 7.22 -0.34
CA THR A 223 -5.24 5.77 -0.51
C THR A 223 -6.55 5.28 -1.12
N ILE A 224 -6.45 4.51 -2.19
CA ILE A 224 -7.58 3.87 -2.85
C ILE A 224 -7.71 2.46 -2.29
N TRP A 225 -8.93 2.07 -1.93
CA TRP A 225 -9.29 0.75 -1.40
C TRP A 225 -10.34 0.10 -2.29
N SER A 226 -10.31 -1.24 -2.43
CA SER A 226 -11.48 -1.94 -2.93
C SER A 226 -12.57 -2.00 -1.86
N THR A 227 -13.84 -1.95 -2.26
CA THR A 227 -15.00 -2.10 -1.36
C THR A 227 -15.47 -3.55 -1.23
N LYS A 228 -14.64 -4.52 -1.71
CA LYS A 228 -14.91 -5.94 -1.54
C LYS A 228 -15.03 -6.34 -0.09
#